data_e72828499ff5d6017db125a7cdd0dd6f
#
_entry.id   e72828499ff5d6017db125a7cdd0dd6f
#
_cell.length_a   1.000
_cell.length_b   1.000
_cell.length_c   1.000
_cell.angle_alpha   90.00
_cell.angle_beta   90.00
_cell.angle_gamma   90.00
#
_symmetry.space_group_name_H-M   'P 1'
#
loop_
_entity.id
_entity.type
_entity.pdbx_description
1 polymer ?
#
loop_
_entity_poly.entity_id
_entity_poly.type
_entity_poly.pdbx_seq_one_letter_code
_entity_poly.pdbx_strand_id
1 'polypeptide(L)'
;MADKVLEQLKAQNIFDLRGVVAVVTGGGSGIGMMISSTLVANGATVYIVGPKQQELDAVCAKYNEATEGISNGRMHGLEGDIRLKSEATRLASEISTRSPEGVTVLFNNAGISSPAPGRPTINADGTPPSAADFVAAYFDSVTQEQFTDVFATNAVGPFWLTFAFLPLLEKWKSSTNKFVPQVIMTSSMNGWTKRYMWALVPVSLLQDGHRTGNGDARERAPPTRHPRPRNSARSVSDGHVSWGRHHRCTRQLWLRPPA
;
A
#
# COMPACT_ATOMS: atom_id res chain seq x y z
N MET A 1 10.05 -34.59 13.76
CA MET A 1 9.33 -33.71 12.76
C MET A 1 8.89 -32.39 13.39
N ALA A 2 8.26 -32.41 14.58
CA ALA A 2 7.85 -31.20 15.32
C ALA A 2 9.05 -30.28 15.64
N ASP A 3 10.19 -30.81 16.06
CA ASP A 3 11.39 -30.02 16.41
C ASP A 3 11.90 -29.17 15.26
N LYS A 4 11.91 -29.71 14.03
CA LYS A 4 12.31 -28.94 12.84
C LYS A 4 11.32 -27.78 12.54
N VAL A 5 10.05 -28.03 12.75
CA VAL A 5 9.01 -26.99 12.56
C VAL A 5 9.15 -25.89 13.61
N LEU A 6 9.34 -26.26 14.87
CA LEU A 6 9.55 -25.29 15.96
C LEU A 6 10.81 -24.46 15.77
N GLU A 7 11.89 -25.09 15.29
CA GLU A 7 13.12 -24.35 14.96
C GLU A 7 12.88 -23.30 13.87
N GLN A 8 12.15 -23.64 12.81
CA GLN A 8 11.81 -22.69 11.75
C GLN A 8 10.92 -21.55 12.23
N LEU A 9 10.13 -21.74 13.27
CA LEU A 9 9.22 -20.76 13.83
C LEU A 9 9.88 -19.80 14.84
N LYS A 10 11.18 -19.99 15.18
CA LYS A 10 11.90 -19.01 15.99
C LYS A 10 11.96 -17.66 15.29
N ALA A 11 11.85 -16.56 16.07
CA ALA A 11 11.83 -15.19 15.54
C ALA A 11 13.03 -14.91 14.62
N GLN A 12 14.23 -15.34 15.01
CA GLN A 12 15.45 -15.19 14.20
C GLN A 12 15.36 -15.85 12.82
N ASN A 13 14.56 -16.91 12.66
CA ASN A 13 14.39 -17.63 11.40
C ASN A 13 13.22 -17.08 10.59
N ILE A 14 12.16 -16.58 11.26
CA ILE A 14 11.01 -15.94 10.60
C ILE A 14 11.43 -14.60 10.01
N PHE A 15 12.21 -13.82 10.73
CA PHE A 15 12.68 -12.50 10.30
C PHE A 15 14.05 -12.54 9.58
N ASP A 16 14.59 -13.70 9.26
CA ASP A 16 15.79 -13.82 8.44
C ASP A 16 15.45 -13.55 6.97
N LEU A 17 15.80 -12.35 6.51
CA LEU A 17 15.56 -11.88 5.15
C LEU A 17 16.82 -11.94 4.25
N ARG A 18 17.84 -12.68 4.68
CA ARG A 18 19.03 -12.89 3.84
C ARG A 18 18.64 -13.57 2.53
N GLY A 19 19.12 -12.99 1.43
CA GLY A 19 18.75 -13.40 0.08
C GLY A 19 17.48 -12.78 -0.46
N VAL A 20 16.71 -12.01 0.33
CA VAL A 20 15.59 -11.20 -0.19
C VAL A 20 16.13 -10.02 -1.00
N VAL A 21 15.60 -9.82 -2.19
CA VAL A 21 15.81 -8.63 -3.02
C VAL A 21 14.50 -7.85 -3.06
N ALA A 22 14.51 -6.67 -2.45
CA ALA A 22 13.32 -5.82 -2.33
C ALA A 22 13.49 -4.52 -3.12
N VAL A 23 12.41 -4.07 -3.74
CA VAL A 23 12.32 -2.75 -4.36
C VAL A 23 11.24 -1.97 -3.63
N VAL A 24 11.58 -0.76 -3.14
CA VAL A 24 10.66 0.08 -2.35
C VAL A 24 10.57 1.46 -2.98
N THR A 25 9.45 1.79 -3.60
CA THR A 25 9.21 3.14 -4.10
C THR A 25 8.90 4.09 -2.95
N GLY A 26 9.47 5.31 -2.99
CA GLY A 26 9.45 6.23 -1.85
C GLY A 26 10.20 5.70 -0.63
N GLY A 27 11.17 4.79 -0.85
CA GLY A 27 11.88 4.07 0.22
C GLY A 27 12.84 4.94 1.03
N GLY A 28 13.11 6.17 0.60
CA GLY A 28 14.03 7.10 1.26
C GLY A 28 13.42 7.96 2.37
N SER A 29 12.12 7.88 2.63
CA SER A 29 11.46 8.70 3.66
C SER A 29 10.19 8.04 4.22
N GLY A 30 9.66 8.58 5.31
CA GLY A 30 8.37 8.19 5.88
C GLY A 30 8.21 6.68 6.07
N ILE A 31 7.04 6.17 5.68
CA ILE A 31 6.70 4.73 5.77
C ILE A 31 7.65 3.88 4.92
N GLY A 32 8.01 4.37 3.70
CA GLY A 32 8.96 3.67 2.83
C GLY A 32 10.31 3.45 3.50
N MET A 33 10.82 4.46 4.23
CA MET A 33 12.05 4.33 5.01
C MET A 33 11.93 3.30 6.13
N MET A 34 10.78 3.26 6.84
CA MET A 34 10.54 2.26 7.87
C MET A 34 10.56 0.84 7.29
N ILE A 35 9.96 0.64 6.11
CA ILE A 35 10.00 -0.63 5.38
C ILE A 35 11.44 -0.96 5.01
N SER A 36 12.14 -0.04 4.33
CA SER A 36 13.49 -0.25 3.81
C SER A 36 14.50 -0.56 4.91
N SER A 37 14.47 0.20 6.01
CA SER A 37 15.35 -0.01 7.16
C SER A 37 15.10 -1.35 7.86
N THR A 38 13.84 -1.75 8.00
CA THR A 38 13.49 -3.06 8.58
C THR A 38 14.02 -4.20 7.71
N LEU A 39 13.88 -4.12 6.40
CA LEU A 39 14.36 -5.14 5.46
C LEU A 39 15.89 -5.26 5.52
N VAL A 40 16.60 -4.13 5.47
CA VAL A 40 18.08 -4.10 5.52
C VAL A 40 18.60 -4.62 6.87
N ALA A 41 17.96 -4.22 7.98
CA ALA A 41 18.36 -4.69 9.31
C ALA A 41 18.27 -6.22 9.46
N ASN A 42 17.38 -6.86 8.69
CA ASN A 42 17.19 -8.32 8.68
C ASN A 42 17.92 -9.03 7.51
N GLY A 43 18.83 -8.35 6.81
CA GLY A 43 19.75 -8.97 5.85
C GLY A 43 19.34 -8.89 4.39
N ALA A 44 18.26 -8.18 4.04
CA ALA A 44 17.81 -8.03 2.66
C ALA A 44 18.71 -7.07 1.85
N THR A 45 18.75 -7.27 0.52
CA THR A 45 19.19 -6.27 -0.44
C THR A 45 18.00 -5.41 -0.84
N VAL A 46 18.09 -4.10 -0.63
CA VAL A 46 16.96 -3.17 -0.82
C VAL A 46 17.32 -2.09 -1.82
N TYR A 47 16.54 -1.97 -2.89
CA TYR A 47 16.58 -0.87 -3.84
C TYR A 47 15.50 0.14 -3.45
N ILE A 48 15.91 1.35 -3.04
CA ILE A 48 14.98 2.45 -2.76
C ILE A 48 14.87 3.34 -3.99
N VAL A 49 13.65 3.62 -4.43
CA VAL A 49 13.38 4.47 -5.60
C VAL A 49 12.76 5.79 -5.14
N GLY A 50 13.25 6.89 -5.69
CA GLY A 50 12.74 8.24 -5.39
C GLY A 50 13.21 9.27 -6.41
N PRO A 51 12.76 10.53 -6.29
CA PRO A 51 12.95 11.56 -7.32
C PRO A 51 14.33 12.23 -7.34
N LYS A 52 15.20 11.98 -6.34
CA LYS A 52 16.48 12.69 -6.22
C LYS A 52 17.59 11.76 -5.77
N GLN A 53 18.52 11.46 -6.66
CA GLN A 53 19.64 10.55 -6.40
C GLN A 53 20.47 10.95 -5.19
N GLN A 54 20.81 12.22 -5.05
CA GLN A 54 21.63 12.71 -3.92
C GLN A 54 20.99 12.42 -2.55
N GLU A 55 19.66 12.59 -2.42
CA GLU A 55 18.94 12.30 -1.18
C GLU A 55 18.95 10.79 -0.89
N LEU A 56 18.78 9.96 -1.93
CA LEU A 56 18.82 8.51 -1.82
C LEU A 56 20.20 8.00 -1.43
N ASP A 57 21.26 8.57 -2.01
CA ASP A 57 22.64 8.18 -1.72
C ASP A 57 23.01 8.51 -0.26
N ALA A 58 22.59 9.67 0.24
CA ALA A 58 22.81 10.05 1.64
C ALA A 58 22.10 9.08 2.62
N VAL A 59 20.89 8.66 2.27
CA VAL A 59 20.14 7.66 3.04
C VAL A 59 20.84 6.31 2.99
N CYS A 60 21.25 5.86 1.82
CA CYS A 60 21.93 4.58 1.63
C CYS A 60 23.25 4.54 2.41
N ALA A 61 24.07 5.60 2.33
CA ALA A 61 25.32 5.68 3.06
C ALA A 61 25.11 5.50 4.57
N LYS A 62 24.19 6.28 5.15
CA LYS A 62 23.85 6.23 6.57
C LYS A 62 23.40 4.85 7.04
N TYR A 63 22.50 4.20 6.29
CA TYR A 63 21.96 2.89 6.70
C TYR A 63 22.94 1.75 6.43
N ASN A 64 23.72 1.81 5.35
CA ASN A 64 24.76 0.82 5.08
C ASN A 64 25.87 0.85 6.12
N GLU A 65 26.29 2.02 6.57
CA GLU A 65 27.23 2.18 7.68
C GLU A 65 26.66 1.60 8.98
N ALA A 66 25.40 1.93 9.30
CA ALA A 66 24.74 1.46 10.52
C ALA A 66 24.50 -0.07 10.54
N THR A 67 24.48 -0.73 9.39
CA THR A 67 24.32 -2.21 9.30
C THR A 67 25.63 -2.97 9.37
N GLU A 68 26.78 -2.30 9.31
CA GLU A 68 28.08 -2.95 9.45
C GLU A 68 28.20 -3.63 10.82
N GLY A 69 28.50 -4.93 10.79
CA GLY A 69 28.60 -5.75 12.02
C GLY A 69 27.26 -6.18 12.62
N ILE A 70 26.11 -5.70 12.09
CA ILE A 70 24.78 -6.10 12.57
C ILE A 70 24.11 -7.07 11.59
N SER A 71 24.12 -6.74 10.31
CA SER A 71 23.51 -7.55 9.24
C SER A 71 24.31 -7.45 7.95
N ASN A 72 24.09 -8.41 7.04
CA ASN A 72 24.66 -8.35 5.68
C ASN A 72 23.73 -7.61 4.70
N GLY A 73 22.67 -6.96 5.18
CA GLY A 73 21.76 -6.21 4.36
C GLY A 73 22.42 -4.99 3.75
N ARG A 74 21.97 -4.61 2.54
CA ARG A 74 22.49 -3.44 1.82
C ARG A 74 21.35 -2.67 1.17
N MET A 75 21.48 -1.33 1.16
CA MET A 75 20.55 -0.41 0.55
C MET A 75 21.20 0.29 -0.65
N HIS A 76 20.46 0.40 -1.75
CA HIS A 76 20.90 1.04 -2.99
C HIS A 76 19.85 2.05 -3.42
N GLY A 77 20.28 3.28 -3.74
CA GLY A 77 19.41 4.35 -4.24
C GLY A 77 19.34 4.35 -5.76
N LEU A 78 18.14 4.48 -6.29
CA LEU A 78 17.87 4.64 -7.71
C LEU A 78 16.91 5.80 -7.92
N GLU A 79 17.38 6.85 -8.58
CA GLU A 79 16.49 7.92 -9.02
C GLU A 79 15.52 7.41 -10.07
N GLY A 80 14.26 7.84 -9.99
CA GLY A 80 13.26 7.52 -11.00
C GLY A 80 11.92 8.19 -10.75
N ASP A 81 11.33 8.69 -11.82
CA ASP A 81 9.95 9.17 -11.82
C ASP A 81 8.99 8.02 -12.12
N ILE A 82 8.38 7.49 -11.10
CA ILE A 82 7.48 6.34 -11.22
C ILE A 82 6.22 6.61 -12.06
N ARG A 83 5.88 7.87 -12.33
CA ARG A 83 4.75 8.27 -13.20
C ARG A 83 4.98 7.85 -14.66
N LEU A 84 6.23 7.66 -15.05
CA LEU A 84 6.63 7.42 -16.42
C LEU A 84 6.85 5.93 -16.70
N LYS A 85 6.18 5.43 -17.75
CA LYS A 85 6.34 4.04 -18.19
C LYS A 85 7.79 3.72 -18.59
N SER A 86 8.49 4.67 -19.23
CA SER A 86 9.90 4.54 -19.62
C SER A 86 10.81 4.33 -18.40
N GLU A 87 10.55 5.06 -17.31
CA GLU A 87 11.29 4.93 -16.06
C GLU A 87 11.04 3.57 -15.38
N ALA A 88 9.81 3.08 -15.39
CA ALA A 88 9.53 1.74 -14.89
C ALA A 88 10.34 0.66 -15.64
N THR A 89 10.46 0.79 -16.97
CA THR A 89 11.26 -0.11 -17.80
C THR A 89 12.76 0.04 -17.50
N ARG A 90 13.27 1.28 -17.37
CA ARG A 90 14.66 1.54 -17.05
C ARG A 90 15.06 0.98 -15.70
N LEU A 91 14.24 1.25 -14.66
CA LEU A 91 14.47 0.75 -13.31
C LEU A 91 14.49 -0.79 -13.26
N ALA A 92 13.54 -1.45 -13.94
CA ALA A 92 13.52 -2.91 -14.02
C ALA A 92 14.77 -3.47 -14.71
N SER A 93 15.23 -2.85 -15.80
CA SER A 93 16.45 -3.23 -16.52
C SER A 93 17.69 -3.06 -15.65
N GLU A 94 17.81 -1.93 -14.97
CA GLU A 94 18.94 -1.63 -14.09
C GLU A 94 19.02 -2.61 -12.91
N ILE A 95 17.89 -2.87 -12.26
CA ILE A 95 17.83 -3.84 -11.16
C ILE A 95 18.10 -5.26 -11.66
N SER A 96 17.63 -5.62 -12.86
CA SER A 96 17.95 -6.93 -13.48
C SER A 96 19.46 -7.14 -13.67
N THR A 97 20.20 -6.08 -13.95
CA THR A 97 21.66 -6.14 -14.10
C THR A 97 22.36 -6.27 -12.74
N ARG A 98 21.86 -5.57 -11.73
CA ARG A 98 22.44 -5.58 -10.38
C ARG A 98 22.07 -6.82 -9.54
N SER A 99 20.88 -7.38 -9.80
CA SER A 99 20.34 -8.57 -9.14
C SER A 99 19.85 -9.56 -10.20
N PRO A 100 20.77 -10.30 -10.83
CA PRO A 100 20.47 -11.22 -11.91
C PRO A 100 19.61 -12.41 -11.48
N GLU A 101 19.50 -12.69 -10.19
CA GLU A 101 18.61 -13.71 -9.60
C GLU A 101 17.13 -13.29 -9.63
N GLY A 102 16.84 -12.02 -9.81
CA GLY A 102 15.48 -11.47 -9.84
C GLY A 102 15.13 -10.64 -8.59
N VAL A 103 13.84 -10.38 -8.41
CA VAL A 103 13.28 -9.59 -7.31
C VAL A 103 12.31 -10.44 -6.49
N THR A 104 12.45 -10.40 -5.17
CA THR A 104 11.55 -11.12 -4.24
C THR A 104 10.28 -10.32 -3.98
N VAL A 105 10.41 -9.00 -3.78
CA VAL A 105 9.26 -8.17 -3.43
C VAL A 105 9.36 -6.76 -4.00
N LEU A 106 8.25 -6.31 -4.58
CA LEU A 106 8.05 -4.93 -5.01
C LEU A 106 7.05 -4.26 -4.05
N PHE A 107 7.52 -3.24 -3.33
CA PHE A 107 6.67 -2.35 -2.53
C PHE A 107 6.33 -1.11 -3.34
N ASN A 108 5.12 -1.04 -3.85
CA ASN A 108 4.53 0.17 -4.39
C ASN A 108 4.04 1.04 -3.22
N ASN A 109 4.96 1.83 -2.66
CA ASN A 109 4.71 2.63 -1.46
C ASN A 109 4.71 4.14 -1.74
N ALA A 110 5.43 4.61 -2.76
CA ALA A 110 5.44 6.02 -3.11
C ALA A 110 4.03 6.55 -3.35
N GLY A 111 3.76 7.72 -2.81
CA GLY A 111 2.50 8.40 -3.00
C GLY A 111 2.61 9.87 -2.63
N ILE A 112 1.81 10.69 -3.27
CA ILE A 112 1.68 12.11 -2.99
C ILE A 112 0.22 12.46 -2.68
N SER A 113 0.01 13.58 -2.01
CA SER A 113 -1.32 14.16 -1.81
C SER A 113 -1.39 15.50 -2.54
N SER A 114 -2.57 15.85 -3.04
CA SER A 114 -2.85 17.23 -3.46
C SER A 114 -2.77 18.15 -2.23
N PRO A 115 -2.40 19.44 -2.42
CA PRO A 115 -2.60 20.42 -1.37
C PRO A 115 -4.03 20.31 -0.85
N ALA A 116 -4.17 20.17 0.48
CA ALA A 116 -5.48 20.05 1.10
C ALA A 116 -6.09 21.44 1.22
N PRO A 117 -7.13 21.80 0.43
CA PRO A 117 -7.87 23.02 0.70
C PRO A 117 -8.52 22.91 2.08
N GLY A 118 -8.50 24.01 2.82
CA GLY A 118 -9.23 24.08 4.08
C GLY A 118 -10.73 23.84 3.84
N ARG A 119 -11.33 22.91 4.57
CA ARG A 119 -12.79 22.72 4.48
C ARG A 119 -13.49 24.01 4.91
N PRO A 120 -14.42 24.54 4.12
CA PRO A 120 -15.22 25.68 4.55
C PRO A 120 -15.95 25.37 5.86
N THR A 121 -15.80 26.23 6.82
CA THR A 121 -16.40 26.13 8.15
C THR A 121 -17.59 27.09 8.28
N ILE A 122 -18.34 26.98 9.36
CA ILE A 122 -19.41 27.94 9.69
C ILE A 122 -18.82 29.34 9.69
N ASN A 123 -19.50 30.27 9.01
CA ASN A 123 -19.13 31.66 8.92
C ASN A 123 -19.16 32.36 10.30
N ALA A 124 -18.50 33.52 10.40
CA ALA A 124 -18.43 34.27 11.66
C ALA A 124 -19.81 34.75 12.16
N ASP A 125 -20.79 34.87 11.27
CA ASP A 125 -22.20 35.21 11.56
C ASP A 125 -23.07 34.01 11.96
N GLY A 126 -22.48 32.80 12.03
CA GLY A 126 -23.18 31.57 12.35
C GLY A 126 -23.88 30.90 11.18
N THR A 127 -23.80 31.47 9.97
CA THR A 127 -24.37 30.82 8.78
C THR A 127 -23.53 29.66 8.27
N PRO A 128 -24.15 28.63 7.69
CA PRO A 128 -23.39 27.56 7.05
C PRO A 128 -22.65 28.09 5.80
N PRO A 129 -21.51 27.45 5.43
CA PRO A 129 -20.78 27.83 4.22
C PRO A 129 -21.66 27.68 2.98
N SER A 130 -21.53 28.61 2.07
CA SER A 130 -22.26 28.63 0.79
C SER A 130 -21.64 27.67 -0.24
N ALA A 131 -22.36 27.41 -1.33
CA ALA A 131 -21.78 26.65 -2.45
C ALA A 131 -20.56 27.38 -3.06
N ALA A 132 -20.53 28.70 -3.05
CA ALA A 132 -19.37 29.47 -3.53
C ALA A 132 -18.12 29.24 -2.67
N ASP A 133 -18.28 29.12 -1.36
CA ASP A 133 -17.15 28.81 -0.47
C ASP A 133 -16.56 27.42 -0.77
N PHE A 134 -17.40 26.44 -1.11
CA PHE A 134 -16.93 25.12 -1.54
C PHE A 134 -16.26 25.15 -2.90
N VAL A 135 -16.75 25.94 -3.86
CA VAL A 135 -16.11 26.12 -5.17
C VAL A 135 -14.73 26.73 -4.98
N ALA A 136 -14.63 27.83 -4.25
CA ALA A 136 -13.36 28.49 -3.97
C ALA A 136 -12.37 27.54 -3.27
N ALA A 137 -12.83 26.75 -2.30
CA ALA A 137 -11.98 25.85 -1.55
C ALA A 137 -11.52 24.62 -2.34
N TYR A 138 -12.37 24.01 -3.17
CA TYR A 138 -12.09 22.70 -3.76
C TYR A 138 -11.91 22.72 -5.28
N PHE A 139 -12.49 23.68 -5.97
CA PHE A 139 -12.37 23.77 -7.42
C PHE A 139 -11.31 24.79 -7.82
N ASP A 140 -11.37 26.02 -7.29
CA ASP A 140 -10.47 27.11 -7.69
C ASP A 140 -9.05 26.92 -7.11
N SER A 141 -8.92 26.26 -5.96
CA SER A 141 -7.63 26.05 -5.26
C SER A 141 -6.82 24.87 -5.78
N VAL A 142 -7.41 24.00 -6.60
CA VAL A 142 -6.76 22.77 -7.11
C VAL A 142 -6.62 22.85 -8.62
N THR A 143 -5.39 22.72 -9.13
CA THR A 143 -5.15 22.72 -10.57
C THR A 143 -5.38 21.32 -11.18
N GLN A 144 -5.71 21.29 -12.47
CA GLN A 144 -5.81 20.05 -13.25
C GLN A 144 -4.49 19.24 -13.18
N GLU A 145 -3.35 19.93 -13.20
CA GLU A 145 -2.03 19.31 -13.14
C GLU A 145 -1.79 18.62 -11.80
N GLN A 146 -2.07 19.30 -10.68
CA GLN A 146 -1.97 18.71 -9.34
C GLN A 146 -2.82 17.45 -9.20
N PHE A 147 -4.03 17.47 -9.74
CA PHE A 147 -4.92 16.31 -9.74
C PHE A 147 -4.35 15.15 -10.56
N THR A 148 -3.86 15.48 -11.76
CA THR A 148 -3.25 14.50 -12.66
C THR A 148 -1.99 13.88 -12.07
N ASP A 149 -1.15 14.67 -11.40
CA ASP A 149 0.07 14.19 -10.75
C ASP A 149 -0.21 13.21 -9.62
N VAL A 150 -1.24 13.48 -8.80
CA VAL A 150 -1.65 12.54 -7.75
C VAL A 150 -2.10 11.21 -8.36
N PHE A 151 -2.89 11.27 -9.43
CA PHE A 151 -3.34 10.07 -10.12
C PHE A 151 -2.19 9.31 -10.77
N ALA A 152 -1.30 10.01 -11.46
CA ALA A 152 -0.14 9.44 -12.11
C ALA A 152 0.80 8.74 -11.10
N THR A 153 1.04 9.38 -9.94
CA THR A 153 1.93 8.83 -8.91
C THR A 153 1.30 7.65 -8.17
N ASN A 154 0.04 7.80 -7.71
CA ASN A 154 -0.54 6.86 -6.76
C ASN A 154 -1.22 5.64 -7.41
N ALA A 155 -1.57 5.74 -8.70
CA ALA A 155 -2.25 4.65 -9.42
C ALA A 155 -1.50 4.18 -10.67
N VAL A 156 -1.15 5.10 -11.55
CA VAL A 156 -0.54 4.75 -12.85
C VAL A 156 0.88 4.24 -12.66
N GLY A 157 1.67 4.88 -11.80
CA GLY A 157 3.03 4.47 -11.47
C GLY A 157 3.11 3.04 -10.94
N PRO A 158 2.37 2.68 -9.88
CA PRO A 158 2.28 1.31 -9.39
C PRO A 158 1.87 0.28 -10.45
N PHE A 159 0.98 0.66 -11.37
CA PHE A 159 0.61 -0.18 -12.51
C PHE A 159 1.81 -0.44 -13.43
N TRP A 160 2.52 0.60 -13.88
CA TRP A 160 3.69 0.47 -14.75
C TRP A 160 4.79 -0.35 -14.09
N LEU A 161 5.11 -0.06 -12.83
CA LEU A 161 6.14 -0.77 -12.08
C LEU A 161 5.78 -2.24 -11.90
N THR A 162 4.55 -2.56 -11.53
CA THR A 162 4.11 -3.95 -11.36
C THR A 162 4.38 -4.76 -12.62
N PHE A 163 3.95 -4.25 -13.79
CA PHE A 163 4.14 -4.98 -15.04
C PHE A 163 5.59 -4.99 -15.53
N ALA A 164 6.35 -3.92 -15.32
CA ALA A 164 7.77 -3.89 -15.68
C ALA A 164 8.61 -4.88 -14.84
N PHE A 165 8.22 -5.11 -13.59
CA PHE A 165 8.92 -6.02 -12.68
C PHE A 165 8.43 -7.46 -12.71
N LEU A 166 7.31 -7.78 -13.39
CA LEU A 166 6.82 -9.15 -13.48
C LEU A 166 7.88 -10.17 -13.95
N PRO A 167 8.70 -9.89 -14.97
CA PRO A 167 9.75 -10.84 -15.40
C PRO A 167 10.79 -11.12 -14.31
N LEU A 168 11.12 -10.12 -13.48
CA LEU A 168 12.08 -10.27 -12.39
C LEU A 168 11.48 -11.06 -11.21
N LEU A 169 10.20 -10.86 -10.92
CA LEU A 169 9.46 -11.63 -9.93
C LEU A 169 9.28 -13.09 -10.37
N GLU A 170 8.99 -13.31 -11.66
CA GLU A 170 8.89 -14.65 -12.22
C GLU A 170 10.24 -15.39 -12.20
N LYS A 171 11.33 -14.70 -12.56
CA LYS A 171 12.67 -15.24 -12.49
C LYS A 171 13.06 -15.69 -11.09
N TRP A 172 12.70 -14.92 -10.06
CA TRP A 172 12.88 -15.30 -8.67
C TRP A 172 12.09 -16.56 -8.32
N LYS A 173 10.84 -16.68 -8.79
CA LYS A 173 9.98 -17.86 -8.55
C LYS A 173 10.58 -19.15 -9.09
N SER A 174 11.28 -19.08 -10.23
CA SER A 174 11.91 -20.25 -10.86
C SER A 174 13.20 -20.70 -10.15
N SER A 175 13.72 -19.90 -9.20
CA SER A 175 14.85 -20.29 -8.36
C SER A 175 14.38 -21.12 -7.16
N THR A 176 15.28 -21.89 -6.55
CA THR A 176 15.01 -22.70 -5.36
C THR A 176 14.94 -21.87 -4.06
N ASN A 177 14.53 -20.63 -4.15
CA ASN A 177 14.56 -19.66 -3.06
C ASN A 177 13.46 -19.90 -2.03
N LYS A 178 13.76 -19.57 -0.78
CA LYS A 178 12.87 -19.68 0.40
C LYS A 178 11.61 -18.82 0.28
N PHE A 179 11.70 -17.67 -0.41
CA PHE A 179 10.65 -16.66 -0.41
C PHE A 179 9.83 -16.68 -1.69
N VAL A 180 8.51 -16.52 -1.55
CA VAL A 180 7.58 -16.41 -2.67
C VAL A 180 7.55 -14.95 -3.15
N PRO A 181 7.67 -14.69 -4.47
CA PRO A 181 7.62 -13.32 -5.01
C PRO A 181 6.29 -12.64 -4.70
N GLN A 182 6.34 -11.36 -4.36
CA GLN A 182 5.16 -10.58 -3.97
C GLN A 182 5.19 -9.17 -4.53
N VAL A 183 4.00 -8.62 -4.79
CA VAL A 183 3.78 -7.19 -5.00
C VAL A 183 2.93 -6.69 -3.84
N ILE A 184 3.44 -5.73 -3.11
CA ILE A 184 2.78 -5.12 -1.95
C ILE A 184 2.43 -3.68 -2.27
N MET A 185 1.16 -3.32 -2.06
CA MET A 185 0.65 -1.97 -2.30
C MET A 185 0.40 -1.29 -0.96
N THR A 186 1.04 -0.14 -0.73
CA THR A 186 0.70 0.71 0.41
C THR A 186 -0.64 1.38 0.14
N SER A 187 -1.63 1.04 0.95
CA SER A 187 -2.98 1.61 0.90
C SER A 187 -3.18 2.64 2.01
N SER A 188 -4.33 3.26 2.05
CA SER A 188 -4.71 4.22 3.08
C SER A 188 -6.06 3.87 3.70
N MET A 189 -6.24 4.25 4.96
CA MET A 189 -7.53 4.18 5.63
C MET A 189 -8.63 4.97 4.88
N ASN A 190 -8.24 5.97 4.09
CA ASN A 190 -9.17 6.77 3.29
C ASN A 190 -9.90 5.96 2.22
N GLY A 191 -9.30 4.87 1.71
CA GLY A 191 -9.97 3.92 0.82
C GLY A 191 -11.03 3.05 1.52
N TRP A 192 -11.07 3.04 2.86
CA TRP A 192 -12.01 2.25 3.65
C TRP A 192 -13.07 3.10 4.34
N THR A 193 -12.77 4.38 4.61
CA THR A 193 -13.69 5.28 5.29
C THR A 193 -14.74 5.80 4.31
N LYS A 194 -16.03 5.62 4.64
CA LYS A 194 -17.15 6.24 3.92
C LYS A 194 -17.30 7.72 4.27
N ARG A 195 -16.45 8.26 5.13
CA ARG A 195 -16.39 9.68 5.43
C ARG A 195 -15.40 10.32 4.48
N TYR A 196 -15.91 11.07 3.55
CA TYR A 196 -15.09 11.91 2.68
C TYR A 196 -14.32 12.93 3.53
N MET A 197 -13.04 12.68 3.75
CA MET A 197 -12.12 13.75 4.08
C MET A 197 -11.85 14.50 2.77
N TRP A 198 -12.57 15.56 2.57
CA TRP A 198 -12.60 16.34 1.33
C TRP A 198 -11.22 16.77 0.82
N ALA A 199 -10.26 16.92 1.71
CA ALA A 199 -8.87 17.23 1.38
C ALA A 199 -8.12 16.12 0.63
N LEU A 200 -8.66 14.90 0.58
CA LEU A 200 -8.00 13.71 0.02
C LEU A 200 -8.86 13.03 -1.04
N VAL A 201 -9.82 13.73 -1.63
CA VAL A 201 -10.70 13.19 -2.67
C VAL A 201 -9.93 12.45 -3.78
N PRO A 202 -8.84 12.99 -4.35
CA PRO A 202 -8.05 12.27 -5.34
C PRO A 202 -7.47 10.94 -4.82
N VAL A 203 -6.97 10.93 -3.58
CA VAL A 203 -6.39 9.74 -2.95
C VAL A 203 -7.47 8.71 -2.63
N SER A 204 -8.63 9.14 -2.14
CA SER A 204 -9.74 8.25 -1.79
C SER A 204 -10.35 7.57 -3.02
N LEU A 205 -10.52 8.31 -4.12
CA LEU A 205 -11.04 7.76 -5.38
C LEU A 205 -10.10 6.71 -5.98
N LEU A 206 -8.78 6.91 -5.86
CA LEU A 206 -7.79 5.98 -6.39
C LEU A 206 -7.73 4.68 -5.59
N GLN A 207 -7.96 4.76 -4.29
CA GLN A 207 -7.88 3.60 -3.40
C GLN A 207 -9.17 2.76 -3.39
N ASP A 208 -10.31 3.35 -3.74
CA ASP A 208 -11.57 2.61 -3.96
C ASP A 208 -11.52 1.75 -5.24
N GLY A 209 -10.77 2.15 -6.25
CA GLY A 209 -10.61 1.42 -7.52
C GLY A 209 -10.00 0.02 -7.35
N HIS A 210 -9.30 -0.26 -6.25
CA HIS A 210 -8.80 -1.61 -5.93
C HIS A 210 -9.87 -2.54 -5.32
N ARG A 211 -11.07 -2.04 -5.09
CA ARG A 211 -12.20 -2.81 -4.54
C ARG A 211 -13.12 -3.47 -5.59
N THR A 212 -12.88 -3.29 -6.88
CA THR A 212 -13.72 -3.86 -7.95
C THR A 212 -13.47 -5.35 -8.14
N GLY A 213 -13.90 -6.12 -7.16
CA GLY A 213 -13.97 -7.57 -7.22
C GLY A 213 -15.04 -8.08 -6.25
N ASN A 214 -16.31 -8.10 -6.69
CA ASN A 214 -17.44 -8.74 -6.02
C ASN A 214 -17.90 -8.15 -4.65
N GLY A 215 -18.65 -7.11 -4.68
CA GLY A 215 -19.49 -6.67 -3.57
C GLY A 215 -20.80 -6.12 -4.08
N ASP A 216 -21.83 -6.93 -3.95
CA ASP A 216 -23.25 -6.62 -4.20
C ASP A 216 -23.61 -5.23 -3.64
N ALA A 217 -23.80 -4.27 -4.53
CA ALA A 217 -24.28 -2.94 -4.18
C ALA A 217 -25.77 -3.01 -3.86
N ARG A 218 -26.11 -3.55 -2.69
CA ARG A 218 -27.41 -3.30 -2.09
C ARG A 218 -27.32 -2.01 -1.30
N GLU A 219 -27.77 -0.96 -1.93
CA GLU A 219 -28.14 0.31 -1.32
C GLU A 219 -29.04 0.05 -0.12
N ARG A 220 -28.50 0.12 1.10
CA ARG A 220 -29.30 0.22 2.29
C ARG A 220 -29.61 1.68 2.52
N ALA A 221 -30.84 2.07 2.20
CA ALA A 221 -31.41 3.34 2.64
C ALA A 221 -31.19 3.54 4.16
N PRO A 222 -30.94 4.77 4.62
CA PRO A 222 -30.77 5.04 6.04
C PRO A 222 -32.05 4.65 6.78
N PRO A 223 -31.97 4.06 7.98
CA PRO A 223 -33.15 3.69 8.74
C PRO A 223 -33.93 4.95 9.12
N THR A 224 -35.15 5.04 8.61
CA THR A 224 -36.14 6.02 9.06
C THR A 224 -36.38 5.81 10.55
N ARG A 225 -36.12 6.83 11.36
CA ARG A 225 -36.45 6.82 12.79
C ARG A 225 -37.97 6.84 12.93
N HIS A 226 -38.57 5.70 13.20
CA HIS A 226 -39.91 5.64 13.77
C HIS A 226 -39.84 5.86 15.30
N PRO A 227 -40.74 6.64 15.87
CA PRO A 227 -40.82 6.86 17.33
C PRO A 227 -41.24 5.56 18.03
N ARG A 228 -40.54 5.19 19.09
CA ARG A 228 -40.89 4.05 19.92
C ARG A 228 -42.17 4.33 20.74
N PRO A 229 -43.14 3.43 20.76
CA PRO A 229 -44.16 3.45 21.79
C PRO A 229 -43.62 2.91 23.14
N ARG A 230 -44.02 3.55 24.20
CA ARG A 230 -43.72 3.15 25.59
C ARG A 230 -44.60 1.94 26.03
N ASN A 231 -44.00 1.13 26.88
CA ASN A 231 -44.58 0.17 27.86
C ASN A 231 -44.91 -1.24 27.34
N SER A 232 -44.25 -2.23 27.88
CA SER A 232 -44.66 -2.97 29.10
C SER A 232 -43.73 -4.15 29.32
N ALA A 233 -43.52 -4.45 30.60
CA ALA A 233 -42.73 -5.54 31.14
C ALA A 233 -43.33 -6.92 30.82
N ARG A 234 -42.51 -7.94 30.60
CA ARG A 234 -42.58 -9.27 31.24
C ARG A 234 -41.49 -10.25 30.80
N SER A 235 -40.89 -10.80 31.82
CA SER A 235 -40.44 -12.17 32.09
C SER A 235 -39.38 -12.85 31.22
N VAL A 236 -38.39 -13.26 31.94
CA VAL A 236 -37.30 -14.22 31.74
C VAL A 236 -37.82 -15.59 31.25
N SER A 237 -37.14 -16.20 30.26
CA SER A 237 -36.87 -17.64 30.27
C SER A 237 -35.72 -17.99 29.35
N ASP A 238 -34.93 -18.93 29.79
CA ASP A 238 -33.70 -19.50 29.31
C ASP A 238 -33.73 -20.06 27.86
N GLY A 239 -32.55 -20.09 27.22
CA GLY A 239 -32.28 -21.17 26.31
C GLY A 239 -31.55 -20.87 25.02
N HIS A 240 -30.36 -21.38 24.97
CA HIS A 240 -29.59 -21.79 23.77
C HIS A 240 -28.91 -20.73 22.89
N VAL A 241 -27.61 -20.60 23.14
CA VAL A 241 -26.61 -20.06 22.22
C VAL A 241 -26.28 -21.14 21.16
N SER A 242 -26.66 -20.91 19.90
CA SER A 242 -26.17 -21.69 18.78
C SER A 242 -25.15 -20.87 17.99
N TRP A 243 -23.92 -21.35 17.95
CA TRP A 243 -22.84 -20.79 17.12
C TRP A 243 -23.06 -21.14 15.66
N GLY A 244 -23.42 -20.14 14.84
CA GLY A 244 -23.51 -20.26 13.40
C GLY A 244 -22.12 -20.34 12.74
N ARG A 245 -21.94 -21.30 11.87
CA ARG A 245 -20.71 -21.66 11.16
C ARG A 245 -20.21 -20.52 10.28
N HIS A 246 -18.94 -20.19 10.45
CA HIS A 246 -18.20 -19.32 9.54
C HIS A 246 -17.98 -20.02 8.17
N HIS A 247 -18.56 -19.46 7.11
CA HIS A 247 -18.18 -19.80 5.75
C HIS A 247 -16.79 -19.26 5.43
N ARG A 248 -15.86 -20.15 5.19
CA ARG A 248 -14.54 -19.86 4.62
C ARG A 248 -14.72 -19.33 3.21
N CYS A 249 -14.29 -18.11 2.96
CA CYS A 249 -14.10 -17.58 1.62
C CYS A 249 -12.63 -17.72 1.25
N THR A 250 -12.24 -18.89 0.73
CA THR A 250 -10.98 -19.09 0.03
C THR A 250 -11.30 -19.24 -1.44
N ARG A 251 -11.07 -18.22 -2.26
CA ARG A 251 -10.91 -18.36 -3.70
C ARG A 251 -9.49 -17.96 -4.07
N GLN A 252 -8.67 -18.99 -4.27
CA GLN A 252 -7.46 -18.90 -5.06
C GLN A 252 -7.84 -18.71 -6.53
N LEU A 253 -7.47 -17.57 -7.10
CA LEU A 253 -7.47 -17.31 -8.53
C LEU A 253 -6.02 -17.30 -8.99
N TRP A 254 -5.50 -18.44 -9.45
CA TRP A 254 -4.32 -18.47 -10.33
C TRP A 254 -4.35 -19.70 -11.22
N LEU A 255 -4.55 -19.46 -12.52
CA LEU A 255 -4.11 -20.19 -13.71
C LEU A 255 -4.10 -21.72 -13.64
N ARG A 256 -5.05 -22.34 -14.35
CA ARG A 256 -4.91 -23.71 -14.85
C ARG A 256 -3.91 -23.70 -16.02
N PRO A 257 -2.98 -24.67 -16.09
CA PRO A 257 -2.18 -24.88 -17.29
C PRO A 257 -3.10 -25.39 -18.42
N PRO A 258 -2.77 -25.10 -19.69
CA PRO A 258 -3.46 -25.70 -20.83
C PRO A 258 -3.18 -27.20 -20.90
N ALA A 259 -4.15 -27.93 -21.43
CA ALA A 259 -4.13 -29.35 -21.65
C ALA A 259 -3.03 -29.76 -22.67
#